data_902221e29abb1f3fa43837ed228d09c9
#
_entry.id   902221e29abb1f3fa43837ed228d09c9
#
_cell.length_a   1.000
_cell.length_b   1.000
_cell.length_c   1.000
_cell.angle_alpha   90.00
_cell.angle_beta   90.00
_cell.angle_gamma   90.00
#
_symmetry.space_group_name_H-M   'P 1'
#
loop_
_entity.id
_entity.type
_entity.pdbx_description
1 polymer ?
#
loop_
_entity_poly.entity_id
_entity_poly.type
_entity_poly.pdbx_seq_one_letter_code
_entity_poly.pdbx_strand_id
1 'polypeptide(L)'
;MRVLILGGTGFLGLPIADRLLASGHEVTIFHRGVSAVNLPQGAGILQGDRNQLDRSADDFLRLRPDVVVDCIAFTQQQAHSLVHVFREVSKRVVVLSSGDVYRGNDIMFGRVTGAIEPTPLSESSALRERFYPYRGVPIPQAYGVNWDDYDKILVERIVLSDGRLPATVLRLPMVYGPGAHEAVKRRFFAYLKRIDDGRPAILLDERTASWRAPWGYTGDIAEAVRLVVENERTAGEIYNVGESDSLDIQSWIRELAAVVGWTGRVVVVDEPCPPPNIPRQLNLDQHLDMDTTKIRHDLGYHETMSRREALEKTVVWDREHPPKDVDPAQFDYVAEDAILSRVGR
;
A
#
# COMPACT_ATOMS: atom_id res chain seq x y z
N MET A 1 -14.72 21.24 -1.83
CA MET A 1 -13.39 21.72 -2.26
C MET A 1 -13.10 21.16 -3.63
N ARG A 2 -12.24 21.82 -4.39
CA ARG A 2 -11.67 21.30 -5.65
C ARG A 2 -10.42 20.48 -5.31
N VAL A 3 -10.45 19.21 -5.65
CA VAL A 3 -9.36 18.25 -5.36
C VAL A 3 -8.79 17.72 -6.68
N LEU A 4 -7.49 17.86 -6.87
CA LEU A 4 -6.76 17.27 -7.99
C LEU A 4 -6.05 16.00 -7.52
N ILE A 5 -6.28 14.87 -8.20
CA ILE A 5 -5.61 13.60 -7.87
C ILE A 5 -4.60 13.26 -8.96
N LEU A 6 -3.32 13.21 -8.60
CA LEU A 6 -2.26 12.69 -9.45
C LEU A 6 -2.15 11.17 -9.27
N GLY A 7 -2.37 10.42 -10.35
CA GLY A 7 -2.41 8.96 -10.30
C GLY A 7 -3.77 8.36 -9.92
N GLY A 8 -4.85 9.10 -10.16
CA GLY A 8 -6.23 8.71 -9.79
C GLY A 8 -6.81 7.49 -10.52
N THR A 9 -6.11 6.89 -11.49
CA THR A 9 -6.55 5.69 -12.22
C THR A 9 -5.97 4.38 -11.67
N GLY A 10 -5.17 4.45 -10.62
CA GLY A 10 -4.50 3.30 -10.02
C GLY A 10 -5.30 2.64 -8.90
N PHE A 11 -4.69 1.60 -8.31
CA PHE A 11 -5.24 0.77 -7.23
C PHE A 11 -5.77 1.58 -6.03
N LEU A 12 -5.10 2.67 -5.67
CA LEU A 12 -5.53 3.59 -4.60
C LEU A 12 -6.30 4.78 -5.14
N GLY A 13 -5.95 5.25 -6.33
CA GLY A 13 -6.51 6.48 -6.87
C GLY A 13 -8.00 6.43 -7.13
N LEU A 14 -8.52 5.29 -7.63
CA LEU A 14 -9.95 5.12 -7.88
C LEU A 14 -10.78 5.16 -6.59
N PRO A 15 -10.50 4.34 -5.54
CA PRO A 15 -11.20 4.43 -4.27
C PRO A 15 -11.13 5.82 -3.62
N ILE A 16 -10.00 6.51 -3.74
CA ILE A 16 -9.83 7.88 -3.23
C ILE A 16 -10.76 8.84 -3.98
N ALA A 17 -10.79 8.76 -5.31
CA ALA A 17 -11.66 9.60 -6.12
C ALA A 17 -13.15 9.35 -5.80
N ASP A 18 -13.57 8.09 -5.72
CA ASP A 18 -14.94 7.70 -5.34
C ASP A 18 -15.31 8.26 -3.96
N ARG A 19 -14.42 8.12 -2.97
CA ARG A 19 -14.67 8.57 -1.61
C ARG A 19 -14.81 10.08 -1.51
N LEU A 20 -13.95 10.83 -2.21
CA LEU A 20 -13.99 12.29 -2.23
C LEU A 20 -15.22 12.82 -2.96
N LEU A 21 -15.62 12.21 -4.09
CA LEU A 21 -16.87 12.55 -4.80
C LEU A 21 -18.10 12.30 -3.92
N ALA A 22 -18.16 11.14 -3.25
CA ALA A 22 -19.25 10.79 -2.34
C ALA A 22 -19.35 11.77 -1.16
N SER A 23 -18.25 12.44 -0.79
CA SER A 23 -18.22 13.49 0.25
C SER A 23 -18.52 14.90 -0.30
N GLY A 24 -18.93 15.01 -1.56
CA GLY A 24 -19.34 16.28 -2.18
C GLY A 24 -18.18 17.18 -2.65
N HIS A 25 -16.99 16.62 -2.83
CA HIS A 25 -15.88 17.36 -3.42
C HIS A 25 -15.97 17.36 -4.96
N GLU A 26 -15.47 18.42 -5.56
CA GLU A 26 -15.23 18.50 -7.00
C GLU A 26 -13.85 17.86 -7.28
N VAL A 27 -13.84 16.67 -7.88
CA VAL A 27 -12.63 15.87 -8.09
C VAL A 27 -12.21 15.91 -9.55
N THR A 28 -10.95 16.22 -9.79
CA THR A 28 -10.30 16.07 -11.11
C THR A 28 -9.19 15.06 -11.03
N ILE A 29 -9.19 14.09 -11.95
CA ILE A 29 -8.18 13.04 -12.06
C ILE A 29 -7.17 13.43 -13.15
N PHE A 30 -5.89 13.55 -12.78
CA PHE A 30 -4.79 13.75 -13.70
C PHE A 30 -4.12 12.43 -14.02
N HIS A 31 -4.14 12.02 -15.31
CA HIS A 31 -3.59 10.75 -15.75
C HIS A 31 -3.15 10.77 -17.22
N ARG A 32 -2.32 9.80 -17.62
CA ARG A 32 -1.75 9.72 -18.99
C ARG A 32 -2.73 9.28 -20.07
N GLY A 33 -3.92 8.82 -19.73
CA GLY A 33 -4.90 8.31 -20.68
C GLY A 33 -4.63 6.88 -21.20
N VAL A 34 -3.64 6.16 -20.63
CA VAL A 34 -3.24 4.82 -21.10
C VAL A 34 -3.96 3.68 -20.36
N SER A 35 -4.61 3.97 -19.26
CA SER A 35 -5.34 2.96 -18.47
C SER A 35 -6.77 2.88 -18.95
N ALA A 36 -7.19 1.69 -19.39
CA ALA A 36 -8.59 1.39 -19.73
C ALA A 36 -9.36 1.09 -18.42
N VAL A 37 -9.65 2.12 -17.62
CA VAL A 37 -10.42 1.99 -16.38
C VAL A 37 -11.67 2.85 -16.45
N ASN A 38 -12.75 2.37 -15.85
CA ASN A 38 -13.95 3.17 -15.67
C ASN A 38 -13.67 4.19 -14.57
N LEU A 39 -13.65 5.46 -14.92
CA LEU A 39 -13.51 6.54 -13.96
C LEU A 39 -14.80 6.76 -13.18
N PRO A 40 -14.74 7.21 -11.92
CA PRO A 40 -15.90 7.53 -11.14
C PRO A 40 -16.80 8.57 -11.83
N GLN A 41 -18.10 8.32 -11.78
CA GLN A 41 -19.06 9.25 -12.37
C GLN A 41 -18.99 10.61 -11.64
N GLY A 42 -18.87 11.69 -12.39
CA GLY A 42 -18.75 13.04 -11.86
C GLY A 42 -17.29 13.51 -11.69
N ALA A 43 -16.30 12.64 -11.90
CA ALA A 43 -14.90 13.07 -11.91
C ALA A 43 -14.57 13.88 -13.19
N GLY A 44 -13.95 15.04 -13.01
CA GLY A 44 -13.27 15.75 -14.10
C GLY A 44 -12.01 14.99 -14.54
N ILE A 45 -11.62 15.14 -15.79
CA ILE A 45 -10.44 14.49 -16.37
C ILE A 45 -9.49 15.56 -16.90
N LEU A 46 -8.23 15.42 -16.51
CA LEU A 46 -7.12 16.20 -17.08
C LEU A 46 -6.03 15.24 -17.54
N GLN A 47 -5.73 15.24 -18.84
CA GLN A 47 -4.74 14.35 -19.39
C GLN A 47 -3.34 14.95 -19.36
N GLY A 48 -2.36 14.18 -18.85
CA GLY A 48 -0.96 14.57 -18.83
C GLY A 48 -0.07 13.56 -18.10
N ASP A 49 1.23 13.80 -18.12
CA ASP A 49 2.22 12.93 -17.48
C ASP A 49 2.69 13.53 -16.15
N ARG A 50 2.53 12.75 -15.06
CA ARG A 50 3.03 13.11 -13.72
C ARG A 50 4.54 13.45 -13.70
N ASN A 51 5.32 12.89 -14.61
CA ASN A 51 6.75 13.19 -14.73
C ASN A 51 7.04 14.51 -15.49
N GLN A 52 6.01 15.17 -16.01
CA GLN A 52 6.11 16.39 -16.80
C GLN A 52 5.03 17.41 -16.38
N LEU A 53 4.85 17.64 -15.08
CA LEU A 53 3.79 18.52 -14.53
C LEU A 53 3.86 19.93 -15.09
N ASP A 54 5.05 20.45 -15.36
CA ASP A 54 5.24 21.81 -15.91
C ASP A 54 4.49 22.02 -17.24
N ARG A 55 4.32 20.95 -18.05
CA ARG A 55 3.58 21.03 -19.31
C ARG A 55 2.09 21.28 -19.13
N SER A 56 1.55 20.98 -17.95
CA SER A 56 0.14 21.19 -17.60
C SER A 56 -0.07 22.37 -16.63
N ALA A 57 0.95 23.19 -16.42
CA ALA A 57 0.89 24.28 -15.45
C ALA A 57 -0.29 25.25 -15.70
N ASP A 58 -0.55 25.61 -16.96
CA ASP A 58 -1.68 26.49 -17.32
C ASP A 58 -3.04 25.84 -17.01
N ASP A 59 -3.16 24.52 -17.18
CA ASP A 59 -4.38 23.78 -16.82
C ASP A 59 -4.59 23.79 -15.32
N PHE A 60 -3.53 23.58 -14.53
CA PHE A 60 -3.60 23.64 -13.08
C PHE A 60 -3.92 25.07 -12.58
N LEU A 61 -3.39 26.09 -13.21
CA LEU A 61 -3.75 27.50 -12.92
C LEU A 61 -5.23 27.78 -13.19
N ARG A 62 -5.82 27.20 -14.24
CA ARG A 62 -7.26 27.32 -14.53
C ARG A 62 -8.10 26.52 -13.55
N LEU A 63 -7.67 25.30 -13.20
CA LEU A 63 -8.36 24.41 -12.27
C LEU A 63 -8.38 25.00 -10.84
N ARG A 64 -7.28 25.62 -10.40
CA ARG A 64 -7.08 26.13 -9.04
C ARG A 64 -7.51 25.13 -7.96
N PRO A 65 -6.87 23.96 -7.86
CA PRO A 65 -7.24 22.99 -6.86
C PRO A 65 -7.00 23.53 -5.45
N ASP A 66 -7.94 23.32 -4.54
CA ASP A 66 -7.73 23.63 -3.12
C ASP A 66 -6.71 22.68 -2.50
N VAL A 67 -6.78 21.39 -2.88
CA VAL A 67 -5.88 20.33 -2.42
C VAL A 67 -5.42 19.48 -3.60
N VAL A 68 -4.13 19.14 -3.63
CA VAL A 68 -3.58 18.14 -4.54
C VAL A 68 -3.28 16.86 -3.76
N VAL A 69 -3.80 15.72 -4.20
CA VAL A 69 -3.48 14.39 -3.67
C VAL A 69 -2.53 13.69 -4.63
N ASP A 70 -1.28 13.45 -4.23
CA ASP A 70 -0.32 12.73 -5.05
C ASP A 70 -0.17 11.28 -4.59
N CYS A 71 -0.78 10.37 -5.36
CA CYS A 71 -0.73 8.93 -5.11
C CYS A 71 0.56 8.27 -5.62
N ILE A 72 1.37 8.97 -6.43
CA ILE A 72 2.48 8.40 -7.19
C ILE A 72 3.78 9.22 -7.11
N ALA A 73 3.97 9.98 -6.04
CA ALA A 73 5.26 10.63 -5.74
C ALA A 73 6.26 9.58 -5.20
N PHE A 74 7.04 8.97 -6.08
CA PHE A 74 7.97 7.89 -5.72
C PHE A 74 9.43 8.35 -5.63
N THR A 75 9.79 9.46 -6.29
CA THR A 75 11.17 9.89 -6.42
C THR A 75 11.36 11.33 -5.94
N GLN A 76 12.60 11.65 -5.59
CA GLN A 76 13.02 13.00 -5.24
C GLN A 76 12.65 14.02 -6.33
N GLN A 77 12.89 13.68 -7.60
CA GLN A 77 12.56 14.55 -8.73
C GLN A 77 11.07 14.84 -8.81
N GLN A 78 10.24 13.82 -8.59
CA GLN A 78 8.79 13.99 -8.57
C GLN A 78 8.33 14.89 -7.43
N ALA A 79 8.94 14.80 -6.24
CA ALA A 79 8.63 15.68 -5.12
C ALA A 79 9.00 17.16 -5.42
N HIS A 80 10.17 17.41 -6.01
CA HIS A 80 10.56 18.74 -6.43
C HIS A 80 9.60 19.32 -7.47
N SER A 81 9.23 18.55 -8.48
CA SER A 81 8.26 18.96 -9.51
C SER A 81 6.88 19.27 -8.90
N LEU A 82 6.41 18.45 -7.95
CA LEU A 82 5.15 18.69 -7.22
C LEU A 82 5.18 20.06 -6.51
N VAL A 83 6.21 20.28 -5.70
CA VAL A 83 6.35 21.54 -4.94
C VAL A 83 6.50 22.72 -5.89
N HIS A 84 7.34 22.62 -6.93
CA HIS A 84 7.57 23.70 -7.89
C HIS A 84 6.27 24.15 -8.58
N VAL A 85 5.49 23.20 -9.08
CA VAL A 85 4.28 23.49 -9.85
C VAL A 85 3.13 23.99 -8.97
N PHE A 86 2.94 23.40 -7.78
CA PHE A 86 1.72 23.67 -7.00
C PHE A 86 1.85 24.70 -5.90
N ARG A 87 3.06 25.18 -5.56
CA ARG A 87 3.25 26.15 -4.46
C ARG A 87 2.50 27.47 -4.61
N GLU A 88 2.20 27.90 -5.83
CA GLU A 88 1.44 29.13 -6.13
C GLU A 88 0.02 28.82 -6.67
N VAL A 89 -0.33 27.54 -6.80
CA VAL A 89 -1.55 27.09 -7.47
C VAL A 89 -2.53 26.45 -6.48
N SER A 90 -2.03 25.73 -5.49
CA SER A 90 -2.84 25.01 -4.51
C SER A 90 -2.57 25.48 -3.09
N LYS A 91 -3.54 25.33 -2.20
CA LYS A 91 -3.38 25.69 -0.79
C LYS A 91 -2.53 24.69 -0.02
N ARG A 92 -2.56 23.39 -0.40
CA ARG A 92 -1.81 22.31 0.24
C ARG A 92 -1.78 21.05 -0.59
N VAL A 93 -0.91 20.12 -0.21
CA VAL A 93 -0.79 18.80 -0.83
C VAL A 93 -0.94 17.68 0.19
N VAL A 94 -1.45 16.54 -0.25
CA VAL A 94 -1.45 15.27 0.48
C VAL A 94 -0.62 14.28 -0.33
N VAL A 95 0.39 13.68 0.29
CA VAL A 95 1.31 12.77 -0.39
C VAL A 95 1.22 11.38 0.22
N LEU A 96 1.00 10.38 -0.61
CA LEU A 96 1.03 8.98 -0.19
C LEU A 96 2.49 8.50 -0.10
N SER A 97 2.93 8.24 1.11
CA SER A 97 4.22 7.62 1.42
C SER A 97 4.06 6.12 1.68
N SER A 98 4.98 5.51 2.37
CA SER A 98 5.00 4.06 2.64
C SER A 98 5.64 3.76 3.99
N GLY A 99 5.21 2.69 4.65
CA GLY A 99 5.89 2.15 5.82
C GLY A 99 7.30 1.64 5.55
N ASP A 100 7.74 1.54 4.29
CA ASP A 100 9.11 1.17 3.94
C ASP A 100 10.17 2.23 4.32
N VAL A 101 9.73 3.42 4.75
CA VAL A 101 10.61 4.46 5.28
C VAL A 101 11.26 4.08 6.60
N TYR A 102 10.67 3.17 7.35
CA TYR A 102 11.17 2.79 8.66
C TYR A 102 12.42 1.91 8.60
N ARG A 103 13.32 2.09 9.58
CA ARG A 103 14.55 1.30 9.74
C ARG A 103 14.27 -0.19 9.87
N GLY A 104 13.14 -0.57 10.48
CA GLY A 104 12.67 -1.95 10.57
C GLY A 104 12.63 -2.67 9.22
N ASN A 105 12.30 -1.96 8.13
CA ASN A 105 12.37 -2.51 6.77
C ASN A 105 13.79 -2.92 6.37
N ASP A 106 14.79 -2.07 6.63
CA ASP A 106 16.19 -2.40 6.30
C ASP A 106 16.72 -3.56 7.15
N ILE A 107 16.29 -3.68 8.42
CA ILE A 107 16.59 -4.82 9.29
C ILE A 107 15.97 -6.10 8.72
N MET A 108 14.67 -6.07 8.39
CA MET A 108 13.99 -7.22 7.81
C MET A 108 14.65 -7.70 6.52
N PHE A 109 15.05 -6.79 5.65
CA PHE A 109 15.75 -7.13 4.40
C PHE A 109 17.26 -7.46 4.59
N GLY A 110 17.78 -7.46 5.81
CA GLY A 110 19.18 -7.71 6.08
C GLY A 110 20.14 -6.65 5.52
N ARG A 111 19.66 -5.45 5.27
CA ARG A 111 20.44 -4.34 4.70
C ARG A 111 21.27 -3.61 5.74
N VAL A 112 20.87 -3.69 6.99
CA VAL A 112 21.58 -3.17 8.16
C VAL A 112 21.63 -4.23 9.25
N THR A 113 22.70 -4.20 10.05
CA THR A 113 22.86 -5.05 11.22
C THR A 113 22.49 -4.25 12.48
N GLY A 114 22.12 -4.95 13.55
CA GLY A 114 21.79 -4.34 14.84
C GLY A 114 20.56 -4.97 15.49
N ALA A 115 20.14 -4.35 16.60
CA ALA A 115 18.92 -4.77 17.29
C ALA A 115 17.68 -4.52 16.43
N ILE A 116 16.67 -5.38 16.58
CA ILE A 116 15.35 -5.18 16.00
C ILE A 116 14.71 -3.89 16.56
N GLU A 117 13.95 -3.19 15.73
CA GLU A 117 13.18 -2.03 16.16
C GLU A 117 11.97 -2.48 16.99
N PRO A 118 11.69 -1.80 18.10
CA PRO A 118 10.44 -2.02 18.83
C PRO A 118 9.22 -1.75 17.93
N THR A 119 8.23 -2.62 18.02
CA THR A 119 6.95 -2.46 17.34
C THR A 119 5.80 -2.33 18.35
N PRO A 120 4.70 -1.66 18.01
CA PRO A 120 4.40 -1.08 16.68
C PRO A 120 5.23 0.18 16.37
N LEU A 121 5.55 0.39 15.07
CA LEU A 121 6.32 1.53 14.59
C LEU A 121 5.43 2.79 14.55
N SER A 122 5.79 3.82 15.31
CA SER A 122 5.11 5.11 15.29
C SER A 122 5.73 6.07 14.26
N GLU A 123 5.10 7.21 14.01
CA GLU A 123 5.62 8.24 13.11
C GLU A 123 6.99 8.78 13.54
N SER A 124 7.34 8.67 14.82
CA SER A 124 8.63 9.05 15.40
C SER A 124 9.67 7.93 15.39
N SER A 125 9.32 6.71 15.01
CA SER A 125 10.27 5.59 14.93
C SER A 125 11.39 5.86 13.93
N ALA A 126 12.55 5.23 14.14
CA ALA A 126 13.74 5.43 13.33
C ALA A 126 13.48 5.13 11.85
N LEU A 127 13.92 6.05 10.99
CA LEU A 127 13.86 5.90 9.53
C LEU A 127 15.10 5.19 9.01
N ARG A 128 14.99 4.62 7.80
CA ARG A 128 16.15 4.08 7.08
C ARG A 128 17.23 5.15 6.94
N GLU A 129 18.47 4.77 7.18
CA GLU A 129 19.63 5.63 6.91
C GLU A 129 20.05 5.54 5.44
N ARG A 130 19.88 4.34 4.84
CA ARG A 130 20.19 4.10 3.43
C ARG A 130 19.09 4.67 2.54
N PHE A 131 19.49 5.56 1.62
CA PHE A 131 18.62 6.04 0.55
C PHE A 131 18.59 5.06 -0.64
N TYR A 132 17.57 5.21 -1.49
CA TYR A 132 17.35 4.41 -2.70
C TYR A 132 17.33 2.90 -2.42
N PRO A 133 16.37 2.41 -1.63
CA PRO A 133 16.34 1.04 -1.09
C PRO A 133 16.26 -0.04 -2.16
N TYR A 134 15.83 0.30 -3.36
CA TYR A 134 15.62 -0.65 -4.46
C TYR A 134 16.64 -0.50 -5.60
N ARG A 135 17.64 0.37 -5.46
CA ARG A 135 18.68 0.57 -6.48
C ARG A 135 19.45 -0.71 -6.74
N GLY A 136 19.47 -1.15 -8.03
CA GLY A 136 20.10 -2.39 -8.45
C GLY A 136 19.31 -3.65 -8.10
N VAL A 137 18.10 -3.54 -7.56
CA VAL A 137 17.21 -4.68 -7.31
C VAL A 137 16.33 -4.89 -8.55
N PRO A 138 16.26 -6.13 -9.12
CA PRO A 138 15.42 -6.42 -10.27
C PRO A 138 13.94 -6.40 -9.86
N ILE A 139 13.31 -5.24 -9.95
CA ILE A 139 11.88 -5.06 -9.70
C ILE A 139 11.17 -4.88 -11.04
N PRO A 140 10.05 -5.58 -11.29
CA PRO A 140 9.26 -5.36 -12.49
C PRO A 140 8.87 -3.89 -12.65
N GLN A 141 9.01 -3.35 -13.86
CA GLN A 141 8.64 -1.97 -14.16
C GLN A 141 7.14 -1.77 -13.93
N ALA A 142 6.79 -1.01 -12.91
CA ALA A 142 5.41 -0.65 -12.60
C ALA A 142 5.30 0.88 -12.46
N TYR A 143 4.16 1.45 -12.80
CA TYR A 143 3.87 2.89 -12.71
C TYR A 143 4.75 3.83 -13.55
N GLY A 144 5.60 3.32 -14.44
CA GLY A 144 6.55 4.13 -15.21
C GLY A 144 7.61 4.80 -14.34
N VAL A 145 7.97 4.20 -13.22
CA VAL A 145 8.98 4.66 -12.27
C VAL A 145 10.28 3.90 -12.49
N ASN A 146 11.39 4.62 -12.51
CA ASN A 146 12.68 4.01 -12.32
C ASN A 146 12.87 3.68 -10.83
N TRP A 147 12.84 2.40 -10.48
CA TRP A 147 12.99 1.95 -9.09
C TRP A 147 14.34 2.27 -8.48
N ASP A 148 15.37 2.51 -9.30
CA ASP A 148 16.69 2.95 -8.82
C ASP A 148 16.64 4.35 -8.17
N ASP A 149 15.65 5.16 -8.55
CA ASP A 149 15.46 6.51 -8.01
C ASP A 149 14.34 6.59 -6.97
N TYR A 150 13.71 5.46 -6.64
CA TYR A 150 12.65 5.41 -5.64
C TYR A 150 13.22 5.72 -4.24
N ASP A 151 12.63 6.71 -3.56
CA ASP A 151 12.88 6.94 -2.14
C ASP A 151 11.79 7.81 -1.49
N LYS A 152 10.95 7.21 -0.67
CA LYS A 152 9.88 7.93 0.04
C LYS A 152 10.40 8.87 1.14
N ILE A 153 11.54 8.59 1.76
CA ILE A 153 12.14 9.51 2.76
C ILE A 153 12.51 10.84 2.10
N LEU A 154 13.11 10.79 0.92
CA LEU A 154 13.46 12.00 0.18
C LEU A 154 12.22 12.76 -0.29
N VAL A 155 11.16 12.04 -0.68
CA VAL A 155 9.87 12.65 -1.01
C VAL A 155 9.30 13.38 0.21
N GLU A 156 9.18 12.71 1.36
CA GLU A 156 8.67 13.29 2.62
C GLU A 156 9.45 14.56 3.01
N ARG A 157 10.79 14.50 3.01
CA ARG A 157 11.64 15.62 3.38
C ARG A 157 11.42 16.85 2.49
N ILE A 158 11.28 16.65 1.19
CA ILE A 158 11.07 17.75 0.24
C ILE A 158 9.71 18.41 0.43
N VAL A 159 8.65 17.61 0.46
CA VAL A 159 7.29 18.17 0.54
C VAL A 159 7.01 18.83 1.88
N LEU A 160 7.59 18.32 2.97
CA LEU A 160 7.43 18.91 4.31
C LEU A 160 8.33 20.12 4.56
N SER A 161 9.38 20.32 3.77
CA SER A 161 10.30 21.46 3.95
C SER A 161 9.85 22.74 3.27
N ASP A 162 8.85 22.69 2.38
CA ASP A 162 8.40 23.90 1.68
C ASP A 162 7.41 24.70 2.53
N GLY A 163 7.83 25.89 2.97
CA GLY A 163 7.02 26.75 3.83
C GLY A 163 5.83 27.43 3.14
N ARG A 164 5.71 27.34 1.79
CA ARG A 164 4.62 27.96 1.03
C ARG A 164 3.56 26.99 0.54
N LEU A 165 3.87 25.70 0.51
CA LEU A 165 2.93 24.65 0.13
C LEU A 165 2.84 23.63 1.28
N PRO A 166 1.96 23.85 2.26
CA PRO A 166 1.81 22.92 3.36
C PRO A 166 1.49 21.51 2.87
N ALA A 167 2.20 20.51 3.38
CA ALA A 167 2.04 19.12 2.99
C ALA A 167 1.56 18.28 4.16
N THR A 168 0.75 17.25 3.88
CA THR A 168 0.45 16.15 4.79
C THR A 168 0.94 14.86 4.16
N VAL A 169 1.60 14.01 4.94
CA VAL A 169 2.14 12.73 4.50
C VAL A 169 1.37 11.59 5.14
N LEU A 170 0.94 10.63 4.32
CA LEU A 170 0.33 9.39 4.79
C LEU A 170 1.27 8.22 4.50
N ARG A 171 1.84 7.61 5.54
CA ARG A 171 2.64 6.39 5.45
C ARG A 171 1.72 5.19 5.39
N LEU A 172 1.68 4.56 4.22
CA LEU A 172 0.75 3.48 3.94
C LEU A 172 1.28 2.12 4.35
N PRO A 173 0.38 1.20 4.77
CA PRO A 173 0.68 -0.18 5.10
C PRO A 173 0.81 -1.05 3.84
N MET A 174 0.82 -2.37 4.02
CA MET A 174 0.56 -3.33 2.96
C MET A 174 -0.91 -3.26 2.58
N VAL A 175 -1.21 -2.64 1.44
CA VAL A 175 -2.59 -2.41 1.01
C VAL A 175 -3.17 -3.64 0.32
N TYR A 176 -4.44 -3.93 0.61
CA TYR A 176 -5.23 -4.96 -0.05
C TYR A 176 -6.62 -4.43 -0.45
N GLY A 177 -7.28 -5.12 -1.37
CA GLY A 177 -8.61 -4.72 -1.85
C GLY A 177 -8.80 -4.95 -3.34
N PRO A 178 -10.00 -4.68 -3.88
CA PRO A 178 -10.29 -4.71 -5.31
C PRO A 178 -9.38 -3.77 -6.12
N GLY A 179 -9.03 -4.15 -7.35
CA GLY A 179 -8.23 -3.31 -8.24
C GLY A 179 -6.72 -3.59 -8.26
N ALA A 180 -6.24 -4.56 -7.49
CA ALA A 180 -4.83 -4.99 -7.52
C ALA A 180 -4.54 -5.84 -8.76
N HIS A 181 -4.14 -5.22 -9.88
CA HIS A 181 -3.97 -5.93 -11.16
C HIS A 181 -2.73 -6.81 -11.23
N GLU A 182 -1.63 -6.45 -10.56
CA GLU A 182 -0.41 -7.27 -10.56
C GLU A 182 -0.43 -8.29 -9.42
N ALA A 183 0.05 -9.52 -9.69
CA ALA A 183 0.10 -10.61 -8.72
C ALA A 183 0.81 -10.20 -7.42
N VAL A 184 1.85 -9.38 -7.50
CA VAL A 184 2.60 -8.86 -6.33
C VAL A 184 1.77 -7.99 -5.40
N LYS A 185 0.69 -7.38 -5.89
CA LYS A 185 -0.24 -6.56 -5.09
C LYS A 185 -1.38 -7.36 -4.51
N ARG A 186 -1.59 -8.58 -4.98
CA ARG A 186 -2.63 -9.48 -4.50
C ARG A 186 -2.14 -10.25 -3.30
N ARG A 187 -2.23 -9.63 -2.16
CA ARG A 187 -1.61 -10.10 -0.92
C ARG A 187 -2.04 -11.51 -0.50
N PHE A 188 -3.26 -11.89 -0.85
CA PHE A 188 -3.83 -13.18 -0.44
C PHE A 188 -3.89 -14.21 -1.57
N PHE A 189 -3.48 -13.83 -2.79
CA PHE A 189 -3.64 -14.69 -3.97
C PHE A 189 -3.02 -16.07 -3.82
N ALA A 190 -1.81 -16.17 -3.28
CA ALA A 190 -1.12 -17.44 -3.12
C ALA A 190 -1.85 -18.39 -2.15
N TYR A 191 -2.51 -17.86 -1.15
CA TYR A 191 -3.32 -18.64 -0.19
C TYR A 191 -4.70 -18.96 -0.79
N LEU A 192 -5.36 -17.97 -1.38
CA LEU A 192 -6.66 -18.12 -2.02
C LEU A 192 -6.61 -19.18 -3.14
N LYS A 193 -5.56 -19.13 -3.97
CA LYS A 193 -5.38 -20.14 -5.02
C LYS A 193 -5.25 -21.57 -4.47
N ARG A 194 -4.54 -21.77 -3.37
CA ARG A 194 -4.48 -23.10 -2.72
C ARG A 194 -5.85 -23.57 -2.27
N ILE A 195 -6.64 -22.69 -1.71
CA ILE A 195 -8.03 -22.96 -1.31
C ILE A 195 -8.86 -23.33 -2.53
N ASP A 196 -8.79 -22.55 -3.59
CA ASP A 196 -9.57 -22.75 -4.83
C ASP A 196 -9.11 -23.99 -5.62
N ASP A 197 -7.84 -24.38 -5.51
CA ASP A 197 -7.30 -25.65 -6.04
C ASP A 197 -7.67 -26.87 -5.17
N GLY A 198 -8.47 -26.67 -4.10
CA GLY A 198 -8.96 -27.76 -3.25
C GLY A 198 -7.91 -28.35 -2.29
N ARG A 199 -6.84 -27.59 -1.98
CA ARG A 199 -5.83 -28.07 -1.02
C ARG A 199 -6.42 -28.26 0.37
N PRO A 200 -6.15 -29.41 1.04
CA PRO A 200 -6.68 -29.68 2.38
C PRO A 200 -5.91 -28.94 3.48
N ALA A 201 -4.73 -28.39 3.15
CA ALA A 201 -3.90 -27.66 4.08
C ALA A 201 -3.11 -26.54 3.39
N ILE A 202 -2.83 -25.47 4.13
CA ILE A 202 -1.86 -24.45 3.80
C ILE A 202 -0.68 -24.62 4.76
N LEU A 203 0.51 -24.80 4.18
CA LEU A 203 1.73 -25.07 4.92
C LEU A 203 2.51 -23.77 5.15
N LEU A 204 2.90 -23.49 6.39
CA LEU A 204 3.72 -22.35 6.77
C LEU A 204 4.91 -22.82 7.63
N ASP A 205 6.08 -22.22 7.42
CA ASP A 205 7.12 -22.26 8.45
C ASP A 205 6.79 -21.32 9.62
N GLU A 206 7.33 -21.60 10.82
CA GLU A 206 7.04 -20.82 12.05
C GLU A 206 7.32 -19.33 11.90
N ARG A 207 8.39 -18.98 11.21
CA ARG A 207 8.81 -17.58 11.02
C ARG A 207 7.78 -16.83 10.17
N THR A 208 7.35 -17.43 9.07
CA THR A 208 6.29 -16.86 8.22
C THR A 208 4.97 -16.79 8.97
N ALA A 209 4.61 -17.86 9.68
CA ALA A 209 3.33 -17.95 10.39
C ALA A 209 3.16 -16.83 11.44
N SER A 210 4.21 -16.53 12.19
CA SER A 210 4.20 -15.56 13.31
C SER A 210 4.50 -14.11 12.88
N TRP A 211 4.95 -13.89 11.65
CA TRP A 211 5.34 -12.55 11.21
C TRP A 211 4.14 -11.60 11.09
N ARG A 212 4.31 -10.38 11.58
CA ARG A 212 3.30 -9.32 11.55
C ARG A 212 3.74 -8.15 10.71
N ALA A 213 2.81 -7.66 9.90
CA ALA A 213 2.98 -6.45 9.10
C ALA A 213 1.73 -5.57 9.20
N PRO A 214 1.83 -4.28 8.93
CA PRO A 214 0.67 -3.41 8.88
C PRO A 214 -0.14 -3.72 7.61
N TRP A 215 -1.46 -3.77 7.75
CA TRP A 215 -2.39 -3.97 6.64
C TRP A 215 -3.38 -2.83 6.56
N GLY A 216 -3.94 -2.61 5.38
CA GLY A 216 -4.99 -1.62 5.19
C GLY A 216 -5.81 -1.90 3.93
N TYR A 217 -7.13 -1.85 4.10
CA TYR A 217 -8.05 -1.96 2.98
C TYR A 217 -8.08 -0.68 2.15
N THR A 218 -8.18 -0.79 0.81
CA THR A 218 -8.19 0.37 -0.09
C THR A 218 -9.24 1.42 0.25
N GLY A 219 -10.44 0.99 0.69
CA GLY A 219 -11.51 1.88 1.12
C GLY A 219 -11.16 2.67 2.39
N ASP A 220 -10.43 2.06 3.33
CA ASP A 220 -10.01 2.72 4.56
C ASP A 220 -8.86 3.70 4.30
N ILE A 221 -7.96 3.37 3.36
CA ILE A 221 -6.95 4.33 2.88
C ILE A 221 -7.63 5.55 2.23
N ALA A 222 -8.67 5.31 1.44
CA ALA A 222 -9.44 6.41 0.83
C ALA A 222 -10.14 7.28 1.89
N GLU A 223 -10.63 6.68 2.97
CA GLU A 223 -11.19 7.41 4.12
C GLU A 223 -10.13 8.25 4.83
N ALA A 224 -8.93 7.71 5.07
CA ALA A 224 -7.83 8.47 5.66
C ALA A 224 -7.47 9.69 4.79
N VAL A 225 -7.42 9.52 3.46
CA VAL A 225 -7.18 10.64 2.53
C VAL A 225 -8.29 11.68 2.62
N ARG A 226 -9.58 11.27 2.67
CA ARG A 226 -10.71 12.19 2.82
C ARG A 226 -10.60 13.02 4.09
N LEU A 227 -10.35 12.38 5.23
CA LEU A 227 -10.21 13.04 6.53
C LEU A 227 -9.08 14.10 6.51
N VAL A 228 -7.95 13.75 5.91
CA VAL A 228 -6.83 14.69 5.74
C VAL A 228 -7.19 15.82 4.78
N VAL A 229 -7.84 15.53 3.65
CA VAL A 229 -8.30 16.54 2.69
C VAL A 229 -9.27 17.52 3.33
N GLU A 230 -10.13 17.11 4.24
CA GLU A 230 -11.11 17.95 4.91
C GLU A 230 -10.58 18.73 6.12
N ASN A 231 -9.37 18.40 6.61
CA ASN A 231 -8.82 19.00 7.82
C ASN A 231 -7.52 19.77 7.56
N GLU A 232 -7.60 21.10 7.61
CA GLU A 232 -6.44 21.97 7.41
C GLU A 232 -5.38 21.88 8.53
N ARG A 233 -5.74 21.38 9.70
CA ARG A 233 -4.81 21.20 10.84
C ARG A 233 -3.79 20.10 10.59
N THR A 234 -3.97 19.29 9.55
CA THR A 234 -3.02 18.23 9.17
C THR A 234 -1.80 18.75 8.42
N ALA A 235 -1.75 20.04 8.13
CA ALA A 235 -0.62 20.68 7.46
C ALA A 235 0.68 20.53 8.26
N GLY A 236 1.71 19.98 7.64
CA GLY A 236 3.01 19.68 8.27
C GLY A 236 3.05 18.31 8.98
N GLU A 237 1.94 17.58 9.03
CA GLU A 237 1.83 16.33 9.76
C GLU A 237 2.16 15.09 8.92
N ILE A 238 2.64 14.06 9.60
CA ILE A 238 2.82 12.71 9.08
C ILE A 238 1.89 11.79 9.87
N TYR A 239 1.21 10.89 9.18
CA TYR A 239 0.35 9.87 9.79
C TYR A 239 0.66 8.48 9.25
N ASN A 240 0.76 7.52 10.13
CA ASN A 240 0.63 6.12 9.79
C ASN A 240 -0.84 5.80 9.52
N VAL A 241 -1.10 5.04 8.45
CA VAL A 241 -2.45 4.59 8.09
C VAL A 241 -2.47 3.07 8.05
N GLY A 242 -3.53 2.47 8.55
CA GLY A 242 -3.71 1.01 8.55
C GLY A 242 -4.78 0.56 9.52
N GLU A 243 -4.97 -0.74 9.59
CA GLU A 243 -5.86 -1.37 10.56
C GLU A 243 -5.35 -1.18 11.99
N SER A 244 -6.28 -1.20 12.95
CA SER A 244 -5.98 -0.95 14.37
C SER A 244 -5.16 -2.07 15.02
N ASP A 245 -5.27 -3.28 14.50
CA ASP A 245 -4.56 -4.46 14.97
C ASP A 245 -3.80 -5.15 13.84
N SER A 246 -2.57 -5.51 14.10
CA SER A 246 -1.72 -6.25 13.15
C SER A 246 -1.78 -7.74 13.44
N LEU A 247 -2.52 -8.48 12.63
CA LEU A 247 -2.54 -9.93 12.70
C LEU A 247 -1.24 -10.52 12.14
N ASP A 248 -0.85 -11.69 12.66
CA ASP A 248 0.17 -12.52 12.03
C ASP A 248 -0.36 -13.20 10.75
N ILE A 249 0.53 -13.69 9.92
CA ILE A 249 0.17 -14.30 8.62
C ILE A 249 -0.78 -15.51 8.82
N GLN A 250 -0.54 -16.32 9.84
CA GLN A 250 -1.41 -17.47 10.14
C GLN A 250 -2.85 -17.03 10.45
N SER A 251 -3.02 -15.96 11.21
CA SER A 251 -4.33 -15.39 11.56
C SER A 251 -5.02 -14.81 10.33
N TRP A 252 -4.28 -14.09 9.48
CA TRP A 252 -4.81 -13.61 8.19
C TRP A 252 -5.35 -14.73 7.30
N ILE A 253 -4.63 -15.86 7.24
CA ILE A 253 -5.10 -17.03 6.46
C ILE A 253 -6.38 -17.62 7.08
N ARG A 254 -6.52 -17.61 8.41
CA ARG A 254 -7.75 -18.08 9.07
C ARG A 254 -8.94 -17.16 8.79
N GLU A 255 -8.72 -15.84 8.79
CA GLU A 255 -9.76 -14.87 8.39
C GLU A 255 -10.19 -15.10 6.93
N LEU A 256 -9.23 -15.27 6.03
CA LEU A 256 -9.50 -15.58 4.62
C LEU A 256 -10.29 -16.90 4.49
N ALA A 257 -9.86 -17.95 5.19
CA ALA A 257 -10.51 -19.24 5.21
C ALA A 257 -11.98 -19.16 5.67
N ALA A 258 -12.23 -18.38 6.72
CA ALA A 258 -13.58 -18.17 7.24
C ALA A 258 -14.48 -17.44 6.21
N VAL A 259 -13.93 -16.47 5.48
CA VAL A 259 -14.65 -15.75 4.43
C VAL A 259 -15.08 -16.66 3.28
N VAL A 260 -14.18 -17.56 2.85
CA VAL A 260 -14.44 -18.43 1.69
C VAL A 260 -15.07 -19.78 2.06
N GLY A 261 -15.31 -20.02 3.35
CA GLY A 261 -15.87 -21.30 3.83
C GLY A 261 -14.92 -22.49 3.69
N TRP A 262 -13.60 -22.23 3.69
CA TRP A 262 -12.62 -23.32 3.58
C TRP A 262 -12.50 -24.09 4.89
N THR A 263 -12.62 -25.41 4.80
CA THR A 263 -12.59 -26.35 5.96
C THR A 263 -11.24 -27.05 6.15
N GLY A 264 -10.25 -26.67 5.36
CA GLY A 264 -8.88 -27.17 5.51
C GLY A 264 -8.18 -26.59 6.74
N ARG A 265 -6.91 -26.90 6.90
CA ARG A 265 -6.13 -26.49 8.06
C ARG A 265 -4.87 -25.70 7.69
N VAL A 266 -4.48 -24.75 8.51
CA VAL A 266 -3.14 -24.16 8.46
C VAL A 266 -2.21 -25.05 9.29
N VAL A 267 -1.14 -25.53 8.65
CA VAL A 267 -0.12 -26.40 9.29
C VAL A 267 1.17 -25.62 9.40
N VAL A 268 1.61 -25.41 10.63
CA VAL A 268 2.87 -24.73 10.93
C VAL A 268 3.94 -25.75 11.26
N VAL A 269 5.12 -25.62 10.67
CA VAL A 269 6.24 -26.54 10.83
C VAL A 269 7.54 -25.80 11.11
N ASP A 270 8.44 -26.45 11.84
CA ASP A 270 9.79 -25.97 12.14
C ASP A 270 10.80 -26.40 11.05
N GLU A 271 10.42 -26.34 9.81
CA GLU A 271 11.33 -26.60 8.69
C GLU A 271 11.04 -25.68 7.50
N PRO A 272 12.01 -25.52 6.56
CA PRO A 272 11.77 -24.74 5.35
C PRO A 272 10.60 -25.28 4.55
N CYS A 273 9.70 -24.38 4.18
CA CYS A 273 8.58 -24.69 3.31
C CYS A 273 8.77 -24.05 1.93
N PRO A 274 8.22 -24.67 0.86
CA PRO A 274 8.12 -24.00 -0.44
C PRO A 274 7.20 -22.76 -0.33
N PRO A 275 7.22 -21.85 -1.31
CA PRO A 275 6.28 -20.72 -1.36
C PRO A 275 4.83 -21.21 -1.08
N PRO A 276 4.00 -20.40 -0.42
CA PRO A 276 4.07 -18.93 -0.33
C PRO A 276 4.84 -18.36 0.87
N ASN A 277 5.71 -19.14 1.47
CA ASN A 277 6.47 -18.72 2.63
C ASN A 277 7.43 -17.56 2.30
N ILE A 278 7.66 -16.71 3.28
CA ILE A 278 8.57 -15.57 3.12
C ILE A 278 10.01 -16.08 3.00
N PRO A 279 10.81 -15.57 2.04
CA PRO A 279 12.16 -16.05 1.81
C PRO A 279 13.04 -16.03 3.07
N ARG A 280 13.83 -17.08 3.28
CA ARG A 280 14.64 -17.27 4.51
C ARG A 280 15.73 -16.22 4.73
N GLN A 281 16.18 -15.54 3.68
CA GLN A 281 17.14 -14.45 3.80
C GLN A 281 16.55 -13.21 4.49
N LEU A 282 15.24 -13.14 4.67
CA LEU A 282 14.60 -12.04 5.39
C LEU A 282 14.62 -12.32 6.90
N ASN A 283 14.93 -11.30 7.68
CA ASN A 283 14.86 -11.37 9.14
C ASN A 283 13.43 -11.09 9.62
N LEU A 284 12.66 -12.14 9.86
CA LEU A 284 11.27 -12.04 10.30
C LEU A 284 11.11 -11.88 11.81
N ASP A 285 12.19 -11.88 12.61
CA ASP A 285 12.15 -11.42 14.00
C ASP A 285 11.79 -9.93 14.05
N GLN A 286 12.09 -9.19 12.97
CA GLN A 286 11.63 -7.84 12.79
C GLN A 286 10.19 -7.84 12.24
N HIS A 287 9.22 -7.59 13.09
CA HIS A 287 7.86 -7.23 12.68
C HIS A 287 7.81 -5.79 12.13
N LEU A 288 6.77 -5.51 11.35
CA LEU A 288 6.62 -4.18 10.72
C LEU A 288 5.28 -3.49 11.07
N ASP A 289 4.56 -3.99 12.07
CA ASP A 289 3.31 -3.38 12.50
C ASP A 289 3.51 -1.88 12.83
N MET A 290 2.54 -1.08 12.42
CA MET A 290 2.56 0.38 12.57
C MET A 290 1.53 0.83 13.61
N ASP A 291 1.91 1.80 14.43
CA ASP A 291 1.00 2.49 15.34
C ASP A 291 0.16 3.52 14.56
N THR A 292 -1.15 3.35 14.56
CA THR A 292 -2.11 4.25 13.92
C THR A 292 -2.88 5.12 14.92
N THR A 293 -2.44 5.18 16.17
CA THR A 293 -3.12 5.93 17.25
C THR A 293 -3.23 7.41 16.92
N LYS A 294 -2.19 8.00 16.31
CA LYS A 294 -2.17 9.44 15.98
C LYS A 294 -3.30 9.82 15.03
N ILE A 295 -3.44 9.15 13.90
CA ILE A 295 -4.50 9.49 12.93
C ILE A 295 -5.90 9.24 13.50
N ARG A 296 -6.06 8.21 14.34
CA ARG A 296 -7.32 7.90 15.02
C ARG A 296 -7.70 8.99 16.00
N HIS A 297 -6.75 9.42 16.81
CA HIS A 297 -6.96 10.48 17.81
C HIS A 297 -7.24 11.83 17.14
N ASP A 298 -6.42 12.24 16.17
CA ASP A 298 -6.46 13.58 15.60
C ASP A 298 -7.61 13.78 14.62
N LEU A 299 -7.99 12.72 13.87
CA LEU A 299 -8.94 12.81 12.76
C LEU A 299 -10.17 11.90 12.93
N GLY A 300 -10.25 11.11 14.00
CA GLY A 300 -11.35 10.15 14.18
C GLY A 300 -11.31 9.02 13.14
N TYR A 301 -10.14 8.72 12.57
CA TYR A 301 -9.99 7.65 11.60
C TYR A 301 -10.40 6.30 12.18
N HIS A 302 -11.19 5.56 11.45
CA HIS A 302 -11.60 4.19 11.74
C HIS A 302 -11.86 3.44 10.43
N GLU A 303 -11.88 2.14 10.49
CA GLU A 303 -12.20 1.27 9.37
C GLU A 303 -13.64 1.50 8.90
N THR A 304 -13.84 1.63 7.60
CA THR A 304 -15.15 1.94 6.98
C THR A 304 -16.06 0.72 6.91
N MET A 305 -15.49 -0.46 7.07
CA MET A 305 -16.18 -1.74 7.11
C MET A 305 -15.41 -2.75 7.94
N SER A 306 -16.03 -3.86 8.28
CA SER A 306 -15.33 -4.96 8.97
C SER A 306 -14.26 -5.59 8.07
N ARG A 307 -13.19 -6.15 8.67
CA ARG A 307 -12.17 -6.92 7.95
C ARG A 307 -12.77 -8.04 7.11
N ARG A 308 -13.81 -8.71 7.63
CA ARG A 308 -14.55 -9.74 6.91
C ARG A 308 -15.14 -9.21 5.61
N GLU A 309 -15.87 -8.11 5.63
CA GLU A 309 -16.46 -7.49 4.44
C GLU A 309 -15.39 -7.03 3.45
N ALA A 310 -14.27 -6.47 3.93
CA ALA A 310 -13.14 -6.06 3.10
C ALA A 310 -12.49 -7.27 2.39
N LEU A 311 -12.32 -8.38 3.11
CA LEU A 311 -11.83 -9.63 2.53
C LEU A 311 -12.82 -10.25 1.53
N GLU A 312 -14.13 -10.26 1.83
CA GLU A 312 -15.16 -10.73 0.90
C GLU A 312 -15.08 -9.99 -0.44
N LYS A 313 -15.02 -8.66 -0.41
CA LYS A 313 -14.86 -7.84 -1.63
C LYS A 313 -13.55 -8.13 -2.37
N THR A 314 -12.48 -8.32 -1.63
CA THR A 314 -11.15 -8.62 -2.22
C THR A 314 -11.16 -9.98 -2.91
N VAL A 315 -11.71 -11.01 -2.26
CA VAL A 315 -11.81 -12.38 -2.80
C VAL A 315 -12.69 -12.42 -4.05
N VAL A 316 -13.85 -11.77 -4.02
CA VAL A 316 -14.74 -11.70 -5.20
C VAL A 316 -13.99 -11.10 -6.38
N TRP A 317 -13.32 -9.96 -6.17
CA TRP A 317 -12.57 -9.30 -7.23
C TRP A 317 -11.39 -10.15 -7.72
N ASP A 318 -10.63 -10.79 -6.84
CA ASP A 318 -9.49 -11.64 -7.21
C ASP A 318 -9.92 -12.84 -8.06
N ARG A 319 -11.05 -13.44 -7.77
CA ARG A 319 -11.61 -14.57 -8.54
C ARG A 319 -12.14 -14.13 -9.91
N GLU A 320 -12.77 -12.96 -10.02
CA GLU A 320 -13.26 -12.41 -11.27
C GLU A 320 -12.13 -11.92 -12.20
N HIS A 321 -10.97 -11.60 -11.64
CA HIS A 321 -9.84 -11.02 -12.35
C HIS A 321 -8.55 -11.80 -12.11
N PRO A 322 -8.47 -13.09 -12.45
CA PRO A 322 -7.28 -13.89 -12.16
C PRO A 322 -6.02 -13.30 -12.81
N PRO A 323 -4.84 -13.33 -12.14
CA PRO A 323 -3.61 -12.83 -12.73
C PRO A 323 -3.24 -13.65 -13.95
N LYS A 324 -2.75 -12.97 -15.01
CA LYS A 324 -2.37 -13.62 -16.27
C LYS A 324 -1.06 -14.41 -16.13
N ASP A 325 -0.13 -13.88 -15.34
CA ASP A 325 1.20 -14.44 -15.16
C ASP A 325 1.33 -14.97 -13.74
N VAL A 326 1.12 -16.28 -13.58
CA VAL A 326 1.30 -17.00 -12.33
C VAL A 326 2.55 -17.86 -12.46
N ASP A 327 3.54 -17.60 -11.59
CA ASP A 327 4.74 -18.43 -11.52
C ASP A 327 4.38 -19.82 -10.94
N PRO A 328 4.49 -20.92 -11.72
CA PRO A 328 4.18 -22.25 -11.23
C PRO A 328 5.05 -22.70 -10.05
N ALA A 329 6.26 -22.17 -9.91
CA ALA A 329 7.15 -22.49 -8.81
C ALA A 329 6.61 -22.07 -7.43
N GLN A 330 5.62 -21.15 -7.41
CA GLN A 330 4.92 -20.77 -6.17
C GLN A 330 3.91 -21.82 -5.70
N PHE A 331 3.64 -22.88 -6.49
CA PHE A 331 2.59 -23.88 -6.24
C PHE A 331 3.12 -25.31 -6.39
N ASP A 332 4.28 -25.59 -5.79
CA ASP A 332 4.86 -26.93 -5.75
C ASP A 332 4.11 -27.82 -4.72
N TYR A 333 2.94 -28.28 -5.11
CA TYR A 333 2.09 -29.13 -4.27
C TYR A 333 2.72 -30.48 -3.97
N VAL A 334 3.64 -30.98 -4.80
CA VAL A 334 4.35 -32.24 -4.54
C VAL A 334 5.29 -32.06 -3.35
N ALA A 335 6.04 -30.97 -3.32
CA ALA A 335 6.90 -30.65 -2.19
C ALA A 335 6.11 -30.37 -0.91
N GLU A 336 4.97 -29.64 -1.02
CA GLU A 336 4.06 -29.44 0.13
C GLU A 336 3.53 -30.75 0.70
N ASP A 337 3.06 -31.67 -0.16
CA ASP A 337 2.51 -32.97 0.24
C ASP A 337 3.56 -33.86 0.90
N ALA A 338 4.81 -33.81 0.44
CA ALA A 338 5.92 -34.52 1.06
C ALA A 338 6.14 -34.10 2.53
N ILE A 339 6.02 -32.77 2.80
CA ILE A 339 6.13 -32.22 4.18
C ILE A 339 4.89 -32.64 5.00
N LEU A 340 3.69 -32.42 4.47
CA LEU A 340 2.44 -32.74 5.15
C LEU A 340 2.35 -34.24 5.55
N SER A 341 2.89 -35.13 4.71
CA SER A 341 2.93 -36.58 5.00
C SER A 341 3.83 -36.95 6.18
N ARG A 342 4.84 -36.12 6.48
CA ARG A 342 5.74 -36.29 7.65
C ARG A 342 5.11 -35.78 8.93
N VAL A 343 4.41 -34.67 8.86
CA VAL A 343 3.82 -33.97 10.03
C VAL A 343 2.48 -34.60 10.46
N GLY A 344 1.81 -35.31 9.56
CA GLY A 344 0.54 -35.99 9.82
C GLY A 344 0.65 -37.36 10.49
N ARG A 345 1.89 -37.79 10.81
CA ARG A 345 2.20 -39.02 11.56
C ARG A 345 2.51 -38.67 13.01
#